data_ba88a554fa8a993c342e9a1a55e7cf19
#
_entry.id   ba88a554fa8a993c342e9a1a55e7cf19
#
_cell.length_a   1.000
_cell.length_b   1.000
_cell.length_c   1.000
_cell.angle_alpha   90.00
_cell.angle_beta   90.00
_cell.angle_gamma   90.00
#
_symmetry.space_group_name_H-M   'P 1'
#
loop_
_entity.id
_entity.type
_entity.pdbx_description
1 polymer ?
#
loop_
_entity_poly.entity_id
_entity_poly.type
_entity_poly.pdbx_seq_one_letter_code
_entity_poly.pdbx_strand_id
1 'polypeptide(L)'
;MGFFDAMKGSGNSSGKEEVRPSPVREFLGQELFVVDCRGANLYVHENAVVIDKTGGGLWNLGDNNFKVIPFKSIVAVQAKLKSTLLTGYIEFETANSPLSVGSDHAERRSENSVILSGMEERYEQAKEALQYIFDHICK
;
A
#
# COMPACT_ATOMS: atom_id res chain seq x y z
N MET A 1 -3.39 -30.19 7.21
CA MET A 1 -4.20 -29.65 8.27
C MET A 1 -4.20 -28.16 8.39
N GLY A 2 -3.38 -27.50 7.64
CA GLY A 2 -3.34 -26.04 7.65
C GLY A 2 -4.67 -25.39 7.37
N PHE A 3 -5.51 -26.07 6.62
CA PHE A 3 -6.81 -25.53 6.29
C PHE A 3 -7.69 -25.33 7.52
N PHE A 4 -7.75 -26.32 8.38
CA PHE A 4 -8.56 -26.19 9.57
C PHE A 4 -7.97 -25.23 10.58
N ASP A 5 -6.65 -25.20 10.65
CA ASP A 5 -5.98 -24.27 11.55
C ASP A 5 -6.24 -22.83 11.11
N ALA A 6 -6.23 -22.60 9.81
CA ALA A 6 -6.51 -21.28 9.27
C ALA A 6 -7.93 -20.85 9.60
N MET A 7 -8.87 -21.75 9.50
CA MET A 7 -10.25 -21.43 9.83
C MET A 7 -10.43 -21.12 11.30
N LYS A 8 -9.76 -21.87 12.16
CA LYS A 8 -9.81 -21.60 13.59
C LYS A 8 -9.19 -20.24 13.89
N GLY A 9 -8.06 -19.99 13.28
CA GLY A 9 -7.38 -18.73 13.49
C GLY A 9 -8.24 -17.56 13.08
N SER A 10 -8.89 -17.67 11.95
CA SER A 10 -9.72 -16.58 11.47
C SER A 10 -10.93 -16.34 12.37
N GLY A 11 -11.43 -17.40 12.96
CA GLY A 11 -12.55 -17.25 13.88
C GLY A 11 -12.22 -16.47 15.11
N ASN A 12 -10.97 -16.50 15.50
CA ASN A 12 -10.54 -15.82 16.72
C ASN A 12 -9.89 -14.49 16.48
N SER A 13 -9.64 -14.15 15.25
CA SER A 13 -8.85 -12.99 14.96
C SER A 13 -9.61 -11.70 15.05
N SER A 14 -10.72 -11.69 15.67
CA SER A 14 -11.51 -10.49 15.98
C SER A 14 -11.06 -9.23 15.24
N GLY A 15 -11.41 -9.13 14.01
CA GLY A 15 -11.20 -7.90 13.25
C GLY A 15 -9.90 -7.76 12.49
N LYS A 16 -9.02 -8.74 12.56
CA LYS A 16 -7.84 -8.69 11.72
C LYS A 16 -8.15 -9.39 10.40
N GLU A 17 -8.32 -8.61 9.37
CA GLU A 17 -8.46 -9.16 8.05
C GLU A 17 -7.09 -9.63 7.58
N GLU A 18 -7.06 -10.84 7.04
CA GLU A 18 -5.86 -11.34 6.45
C GLU A 18 -5.53 -10.53 5.22
N VAL A 19 -4.35 -9.95 5.20
CA VAL A 19 -3.92 -9.18 4.05
C VAL A 19 -3.59 -10.15 2.93
N ARG A 20 -4.13 -9.89 1.75
CA ARG A 20 -3.88 -10.73 0.60
C ARG A 20 -2.41 -10.67 0.20
N PRO A 21 -1.87 -11.76 -0.37
CA PRO A 21 -0.51 -11.71 -0.90
C PRO A 21 -0.44 -10.73 -2.08
N SER A 22 0.77 -10.27 -2.34
CA SER A 22 0.99 -9.36 -3.46
C SER A 22 0.54 -10.00 -4.76
N PRO A 23 -0.15 -9.25 -5.63
CA PRO A 23 -0.60 -9.80 -6.92
C PRO A 23 0.53 -10.14 -7.87
N VAL A 24 1.74 -9.67 -7.58
CA VAL A 24 2.89 -9.95 -8.43
C VAL A 24 3.94 -10.82 -7.76
N ARG A 25 3.53 -11.54 -6.71
CA ARG A 25 4.46 -12.39 -5.97
C ARG A 25 5.18 -13.39 -6.86
N GLU A 26 4.48 -13.96 -7.82
CA GLU A 26 5.07 -14.93 -8.71
C GLU A 26 6.07 -14.33 -9.69
N PHE A 27 6.03 -13.02 -9.88
CA PHE A 27 6.95 -12.35 -10.79
C PHE A 27 8.11 -11.69 -10.07
N LEU A 28 7.84 -11.09 -8.93
CA LEU A 28 8.81 -10.28 -8.19
C LEU A 28 9.28 -10.90 -6.89
N GLY A 29 8.80 -12.09 -6.59
CA GLY A 29 9.13 -12.73 -5.34
C GLY A 29 8.24 -12.25 -4.22
N GLN A 30 8.49 -12.75 -3.02
CA GLN A 30 7.66 -12.40 -1.89
C GLN A 30 7.84 -10.94 -1.49
N GLU A 31 6.77 -10.31 -1.16
CA GLU A 31 6.82 -8.93 -0.68
C GLU A 31 7.57 -8.86 0.66
N LEU A 32 8.31 -7.77 0.83
CA LEU A 32 9.09 -7.55 2.04
C LEU A 32 8.28 -6.83 3.11
N PHE A 33 7.41 -5.93 2.69
CA PHE A 33 6.54 -5.18 3.58
C PHE A 33 5.16 -5.08 2.97
N VAL A 34 4.17 -5.01 3.83
CA VAL A 34 2.79 -4.78 3.42
C VAL A 34 2.22 -3.67 4.30
N VAL A 35 1.63 -2.68 3.66
CA VAL A 35 0.91 -1.63 4.38
C VAL A 35 -0.55 -1.74 3.99
N ASP A 36 -1.38 -2.05 4.96
CA ASP A 36 -2.82 -2.15 4.75
C ASP A 36 -3.39 -0.73 4.72
N CYS A 37 -3.83 -0.30 3.56
CA CYS A 37 -4.30 1.05 3.34
C CYS A 37 -5.80 1.07 3.11
N ARG A 38 -6.37 2.25 3.13
CA ARG A 38 -7.79 2.41 2.93
C ARG A 38 -8.14 2.17 1.47
N GLY A 39 -8.87 1.09 1.22
CA GLY A 39 -9.27 0.74 -0.14
C GLY A 39 -8.15 0.23 -1.03
N ALA A 40 -6.99 -0.04 -0.47
CA ALA A 40 -5.84 -0.50 -1.23
C ALA A 40 -4.82 -1.13 -0.29
N ASN A 41 -3.88 -1.84 -0.87
CA ASN A 41 -2.72 -2.34 -0.13
C ASN A 41 -1.47 -1.88 -0.83
N LEU A 42 -0.47 -1.52 -0.06
CA LEU A 42 0.84 -1.17 -0.60
C LEU A 42 1.79 -2.30 -0.27
N TYR A 43 2.37 -2.88 -1.30
CA TYR A 43 3.37 -3.93 -1.12
C TYR A 43 4.73 -3.39 -1.54
N VAL A 44 5.74 -3.72 -0.76
CA VAL A 44 7.11 -3.35 -1.10
C VAL A 44 7.87 -4.61 -1.44
N HIS A 45 8.39 -4.66 -2.65
CA HIS A 45 9.24 -5.73 -3.13
C HIS A 45 10.68 -5.25 -3.18
N GLU A 46 11.57 -6.13 -3.53
CA GLU A 46 13.00 -5.81 -3.51
C GLU A 46 13.34 -4.56 -4.33
N ASN A 47 12.73 -4.40 -5.51
CA ASN A 47 13.05 -3.30 -6.40
C ASN A 47 11.84 -2.50 -6.89
N ALA A 48 10.70 -2.68 -6.24
CA ALA A 48 9.48 -2.02 -6.70
C ALA A 48 8.46 -1.92 -5.58
N VAL A 49 7.52 -0.98 -5.74
CA VAL A 49 6.33 -0.95 -4.91
C VAL A 49 5.14 -1.34 -5.77
N VAL A 50 4.14 -1.92 -5.14
CA VAL A 50 2.90 -2.32 -5.81
C VAL A 50 1.74 -1.74 -5.05
N ILE A 51 0.88 -1.02 -5.76
CA ILE A 51 -0.35 -0.50 -5.19
C ILE A 51 -1.48 -1.36 -5.72
N ASP A 52 -2.13 -2.09 -4.83
CA ASP A 52 -3.18 -3.03 -5.20
C ASP A 52 -4.52 -2.51 -4.71
N LYS A 53 -5.38 -2.13 -5.63
CA LYS A 53 -6.71 -1.65 -5.35
C LYS A 53 -7.77 -2.69 -5.63
N THR A 54 -7.36 -3.92 -5.90
CA THR A 54 -8.28 -5.01 -6.17
C THR A 54 -9.17 -5.26 -4.97
N GLY A 55 -10.46 -5.37 -5.22
CA GLY A 55 -11.40 -5.64 -4.14
C GLY A 55 -11.69 -4.45 -3.25
N GLY A 56 -11.21 -3.28 -3.61
CA GLY A 56 -11.37 -2.08 -2.80
C GLY A 56 -12.73 -1.43 -2.90
N GLY A 57 -13.80 -2.18 -2.95
CA GLY A 57 -15.13 -1.64 -2.97
C GLY A 57 -16.01 -2.29 -4.01
N LEU A 58 -17.28 -1.89 -4.02
CA LEU A 58 -18.26 -2.48 -4.93
C LEU A 58 -17.90 -2.32 -6.40
N TRP A 59 -17.27 -1.21 -6.71
CA TRP A 59 -16.96 -0.89 -8.11
C TRP A 59 -15.80 -1.70 -8.66
N ASN A 60 -15.04 -2.34 -7.78
CA ASN A 60 -13.86 -3.11 -8.19
C ASN A 60 -14.03 -4.60 -7.99
N LEU A 61 -15.27 -5.05 -7.90
CA LEU A 61 -15.54 -6.47 -7.71
C LEU A 61 -15.03 -7.27 -8.91
N GLY A 62 -14.16 -8.21 -8.62
CA GLY A 62 -13.66 -9.10 -9.65
C GLY A 62 -12.53 -8.54 -10.50
N ASP A 63 -12.19 -7.28 -10.34
CA ASP A 63 -11.14 -6.68 -11.14
C ASP A 63 -9.79 -6.77 -10.42
N ASN A 64 -8.77 -7.12 -11.17
CA ASN A 64 -7.40 -7.06 -10.67
C ASN A 64 -6.84 -5.70 -11.04
N ASN A 65 -6.88 -4.79 -10.09
CA ASN A 65 -6.44 -3.44 -10.33
C ASN A 65 -5.24 -3.13 -9.46
N PHE A 66 -4.07 -3.35 -10.00
CA PHE A 66 -2.83 -3.05 -9.29
C PHE A 66 -1.85 -2.35 -10.22
N LYS A 67 -0.92 -1.61 -9.63
CA LYS A 67 0.10 -0.89 -10.36
C LYS A 67 1.46 -1.18 -9.74
N VAL A 68 2.41 -1.50 -10.59
CA VAL A 68 3.80 -1.77 -10.17
C VAL A 68 4.63 -0.55 -10.51
N ILE A 69 5.35 -0.02 -9.52
CA ILE A 69 6.20 1.14 -9.72
C ILE A 69 7.63 0.75 -9.35
N PRO A 70 8.50 0.58 -10.34
CA PRO A 70 9.92 0.26 -10.04
C PRO A 70 10.55 1.40 -9.25
N PHE A 71 11.42 1.08 -8.32
CA PHE A 71 12.10 2.13 -7.54
C PHE A 71 12.82 3.12 -8.44
N LYS A 72 13.44 2.65 -9.50
CA LYS A 72 14.18 3.52 -10.40
C LYS A 72 13.28 4.51 -11.14
N SER A 73 11.98 4.30 -11.14
CA SER A 73 11.03 5.22 -11.78
C SER A 73 10.53 6.29 -10.82
N ILE A 74 10.81 6.17 -9.55
CA ILE A 74 10.32 7.10 -8.54
C ILE A 74 11.26 8.28 -8.47
N VAL A 75 10.73 9.48 -8.73
CA VAL A 75 11.53 10.70 -8.67
C VAL A 75 11.31 11.46 -7.36
N ALA A 76 10.19 11.23 -6.69
CA ALA A 76 9.93 11.85 -5.40
C ALA A 76 8.85 11.06 -4.66
N VAL A 77 8.85 11.20 -3.34
CA VAL A 77 7.82 10.59 -2.50
C VAL A 77 7.28 11.68 -1.59
N GLN A 78 5.97 11.81 -1.57
CA GLN A 78 5.32 12.71 -0.62
C GLN A 78 4.52 11.84 0.35
N ALA A 79 4.71 12.08 1.64
CA ALA A 79 4.03 11.27 2.65
C ALA A 79 3.55 12.14 3.79
N LYS A 80 2.39 11.80 4.30
CA LYS A 80 1.84 12.38 5.52
C LYS A 80 1.48 11.20 6.39
N LEU A 81 2.32 10.92 7.37
CA LEU A 81 2.18 9.67 8.12
C LEU A 81 1.15 9.73 9.22
N LYS A 82 1.10 10.85 9.92
CA LYS A 82 0.15 10.94 11.03
C LYS A 82 -0.39 12.35 11.15
N SER A 83 -1.68 12.45 11.39
CA SER A 83 -2.33 13.73 11.58
C SER A 83 -3.48 13.57 12.56
N THR A 84 -3.69 14.57 13.39
CA THR A 84 -4.79 14.54 14.35
C THR A 84 -6.13 14.83 13.67
N LEU A 85 -6.09 15.49 12.53
CA LEU A 85 -7.32 15.93 11.86
C LEU A 85 -7.54 15.29 10.49
N LEU A 86 -6.47 14.91 9.83
CA LEU A 86 -6.55 14.43 8.46
C LEU A 86 -5.93 13.05 8.33
N THR A 87 -6.45 12.31 7.38
CA THR A 87 -5.92 10.99 7.05
C THR A 87 -4.57 11.12 6.38
N GLY A 88 -3.62 10.29 6.77
CA GLY A 88 -2.30 10.28 6.14
C GLY A 88 -2.34 9.65 4.75
N TYR A 89 -1.25 9.79 4.03
CA TYR A 89 -1.13 9.21 2.69
C TYR A 89 0.33 9.04 2.32
N ILE A 90 0.56 8.25 1.28
CA ILE A 90 1.86 8.12 0.63
C ILE A 90 1.61 8.23 -0.86
N GLU A 91 2.36 9.09 -1.52
CA GLU A 91 2.24 9.30 -2.95
C GLU A 91 3.60 9.25 -3.61
N PHE A 92 3.69 8.54 -4.73
CA PHE A 92 4.93 8.38 -5.48
C PHE A 92 4.85 9.19 -6.77
N GLU A 93 5.83 10.05 -6.98
CA GLU A 93 5.92 10.80 -8.22
C GLU A 93 6.79 10.04 -9.21
N THR A 94 6.32 9.91 -10.43
CA THR A 94 7.10 9.35 -11.52
C THR A 94 7.05 10.35 -12.69
N ALA A 95 7.81 10.09 -13.73
CA ALA A 95 7.86 11.00 -14.87
C ALA A 95 6.48 11.28 -15.48
N ASN A 96 5.61 10.27 -15.46
CA ASN A 96 4.28 10.38 -16.07
C ASN A 96 3.16 10.60 -15.06
N SER A 97 3.49 10.75 -13.79
CA SER A 97 2.48 10.87 -12.75
C SER A 97 3.00 11.80 -11.66
N PRO A 98 2.88 13.12 -11.87
CA PRO A 98 3.35 14.08 -10.89
C PRO A 98 2.50 14.06 -9.62
N LEU A 99 3.04 14.62 -8.55
CA LEU A 99 2.33 14.69 -7.28
C LEU A 99 1.07 15.54 -7.39
N SER A 100 0.09 15.20 -6.58
CA SER A 100 -1.18 15.91 -6.55
C SER A 100 -1.07 17.14 -5.64
N VAL A 101 -0.30 18.10 -6.07
CA VAL A 101 -0.05 19.31 -5.28
C VAL A 101 -1.32 20.12 -5.10
N GLY A 102 -1.58 20.49 -3.85
CA GLY A 102 -2.72 21.35 -3.56
C GLY A 102 -4.06 20.66 -3.48
N SER A 103 -4.10 19.36 -3.64
CA SER A 103 -5.35 18.62 -3.54
C SER A 103 -5.55 18.13 -2.11
N ASP A 104 -6.64 18.56 -1.52
CA ASP A 104 -7.01 18.09 -0.18
C ASP A 104 -7.99 16.93 -0.23
N HIS A 105 -8.41 16.55 -1.42
CA HIS A 105 -9.41 15.50 -1.58
C HIS A 105 -8.75 14.17 -1.87
N ALA A 106 -8.90 13.24 -0.94
CA ALA A 106 -8.31 11.92 -1.06
C ALA A 106 -8.70 11.21 -2.35
N GLU A 107 -9.93 11.38 -2.76
CA GLU A 107 -10.46 10.73 -3.95
C GLU A 107 -9.86 11.24 -5.25
N ARG A 108 -9.17 12.36 -5.18
CA ARG A 108 -8.54 12.94 -6.37
C ARG A 108 -7.05 12.70 -6.44
N ARG A 109 -6.53 11.95 -5.51
CA ARG A 109 -5.11 11.65 -5.54
C ARG A 109 -4.81 10.71 -6.69
N SER A 110 -3.58 10.79 -7.16
CA SER A 110 -3.15 10.02 -8.32
C SER A 110 -3.23 8.52 -8.07
N GLU A 111 -3.14 7.76 -9.15
CA GLU A 111 -3.09 6.31 -9.08
C GLU A 111 -1.87 5.81 -8.30
N ASN A 112 -0.87 6.67 -8.14
CA ASN A 112 0.37 6.34 -7.45
C ASN A 112 0.31 6.68 -5.97
N SER A 113 -0.87 6.74 -5.40
CA SER A 113 -1.01 7.10 -3.99
C SER A 113 -1.87 6.09 -3.24
N VAL A 114 -1.61 5.99 -1.95
CA VAL A 114 -2.43 5.20 -1.03
C VAL A 114 -2.80 6.07 0.16
N ILE A 115 -3.95 5.80 0.73
CA ILE A 115 -4.45 6.56 1.87
C ILE A 115 -4.33 5.69 3.11
N LEU A 116 -3.66 6.21 4.11
CA LEU A 116 -3.49 5.51 5.38
C LEU A 116 -4.70 5.79 6.24
N SER A 117 -5.26 4.76 6.83
CA SER A 117 -6.37 4.99 7.75
C SER A 117 -5.80 5.36 9.11
N GLY A 118 -6.63 5.84 10.00
CA GLY A 118 -6.18 6.37 11.26
C GLY A 118 -5.68 5.39 12.31
N MET A 119 -5.39 4.17 11.95
CA MET A 119 -4.90 3.18 12.92
C MET A 119 -3.40 3.28 13.10
N GLU A 120 -2.97 3.29 14.34
CA GLU A 120 -1.56 3.42 14.71
C GLU A 120 -0.68 2.39 14.03
N GLU A 121 -1.12 1.16 14.00
CA GLU A 121 -0.43 0.06 13.37
C GLU A 121 -0.05 0.32 11.91
N ARG A 122 -0.94 0.95 11.18
CA ARG A 122 -0.72 1.24 9.78
C ARG A 122 0.36 2.29 9.56
N TYR A 123 0.44 3.24 10.48
CA TYR A 123 1.49 4.24 10.41
C TYR A 123 2.86 3.64 10.70
N GLU A 124 2.92 2.67 11.61
CA GLU A 124 4.17 1.99 11.87
C GLU A 124 4.59 1.14 10.68
N GLN A 125 3.66 0.42 10.07
CA GLN A 125 3.93 -0.34 8.86
C GLN A 125 4.43 0.57 7.75
N ALA A 126 3.80 1.74 7.61
CA ALA A 126 4.19 2.70 6.59
C ALA A 126 5.61 3.21 6.82
N LYS A 127 5.99 3.46 8.06
CA LYS A 127 7.35 3.93 8.37
C LYS A 127 8.39 2.89 7.98
N GLU A 128 8.15 1.65 8.30
CA GLU A 128 9.08 0.57 7.96
C GLU A 128 9.22 0.42 6.45
N ALA A 129 8.08 0.46 5.76
CA ALA A 129 8.09 0.37 4.30
C ALA A 129 8.84 1.53 3.67
N LEU A 130 8.58 2.75 4.17
CA LEU A 130 9.23 3.94 3.64
C LEU A 130 10.74 3.92 3.92
N GLN A 131 11.15 3.41 5.05
CA GLN A 131 12.57 3.32 5.36
C GLN A 131 13.29 2.48 4.30
N TYR A 132 12.71 1.34 3.97
CA TYR A 132 13.28 0.49 2.94
C TYR A 132 13.31 1.19 1.58
N ILE A 133 12.20 1.83 1.21
CA ILE A 133 12.10 2.54 -0.05
C ILE A 133 13.16 3.64 -0.13
N PHE A 134 13.27 4.45 0.91
CA PHE A 134 14.24 5.55 0.93
C PHE A 134 15.67 5.04 0.87
N ASP A 135 15.94 3.92 1.50
CA ASP A 135 17.27 3.32 1.43
C ASP A 135 17.65 2.92 0.01
N HIS A 136 16.67 2.72 -0.84
CA HIS A 136 16.91 2.30 -2.21
C HIS A 136 16.85 3.43 -3.23
N ILE A 137 16.09 4.49 -2.94
CA ILE A 137 15.97 5.58 -3.91
C ILE A 137 16.81 6.80 -3.53
N CYS A 138 17.21 6.93 -2.27
CA CYS A 138 17.97 8.08 -1.81
C CYS A 138 19.45 7.81 -1.60
N LYS A 139 19.89 6.62 -1.92
CA LYS A 139 21.30 6.25 -1.72
C LYS A 139 21.98 5.78 -2.98
#